data_cb70ed60e54b2c5c9ab6b3848d02429b
#
_entry.id   cb70ed60e54b2c5c9ab6b3848d02429b
#
_cell.length_a   1.000
_cell.length_b   1.000
_cell.length_c   1.000
_cell.angle_alpha   90.00
_cell.angle_beta   90.00
_cell.angle_gamma   90.00
#
_symmetry.space_group_name_H-M   'P 1'
#
loop_
_entity.id
_entity.type
_entity.pdbx_description
1 polymer ?
#
loop_
_entity_poly.entity_id
_entity_poly.type
_entity_poly.pdbx_seq_one_letter_code
_entity_poly.pdbx_strand_id
1 'polypeptide(L)'
;MTYPTIVSKDLTGEGMTNQLKKPALLLVLLSSVVVLTACSYSTEFVVTNAANNTIEVRYRLKKPTNSLAPSRLPEVPSVKLASELDQQIPWRPLPASRFTFDPDTRLAVVSLMPGESLRVEQRKLGEGPQDDAHQAANFSIEEINITGPNGDVMLQGEQARKSFVPVSKSLYTLTYR
;
A
#
# COMPACT_ATOMS: atom_id res chain seq x y z
N MET A 1 -39.68 86.76 1.52
CA MET A 1 -38.78 86.17 2.51
C MET A 1 -38.54 84.76 2.02
N THR A 2 -37.40 84.54 1.36
CA THR A 2 -37.05 83.25 0.71
C THR A 2 -35.79 82.75 1.37
N TYR A 3 -35.84 81.59 1.94
CA TYR A 3 -34.67 80.89 2.54
C TYR A 3 -34.00 80.02 1.51
N PRO A 4 -32.66 80.00 1.45
CA PRO A 4 -31.96 79.04 0.54
C PRO A 4 -31.79 77.67 1.20
N THR A 5 -32.08 76.66 0.47
CA THR A 5 -31.87 75.27 0.85
C THR A 5 -30.42 74.88 0.61
N ILE A 6 -29.75 74.42 1.68
CA ILE A 6 -28.39 73.85 1.61
C ILE A 6 -28.51 72.40 1.22
N VAL A 7 -27.94 72.03 0.06
CA VAL A 7 -27.78 70.67 -0.37
C VAL A 7 -26.49 70.10 0.19
N SER A 8 -26.62 69.14 1.10
CA SER A 8 -25.52 68.33 1.63
C SER A 8 -25.13 67.27 0.59
N LYS A 9 -23.87 67.28 0.22
CA LYS A 9 -23.27 66.26 -0.68
C LYS A 9 -22.70 65.17 0.23
N ASP A 10 -23.44 64.03 0.26
CA ASP A 10 -22.92 62.80 0.85
C ASP A 10 -21.82 62.21 -0.04
N LEU A 11 -20.58 62.22 0.46
CA LEU A 11 -19.46 61.50 -0.06
C LEU A 11 -19.46 60.08 0.56
N THR A 12 -20.22 59.17 0.00
CA THR A 12 -20.11 57.77 0.34
C THR A 12 -18.90 57.18 -0.37
N GLY A 13 -17.78 57.11 0.35
CA GLY A 13 -16.59 56.40 -0.08
C GLY A 13 -16.70 54.89 0.24
N GLU A 14 -17.59 54.18 -0.44
CA GLU A 14 -17.62 52.71 -0.40
C GLU A 14 -17.21 52.13 -1.76
N GLY A 15 -16.02 51.64 -1.86
CA GLY A 15 -15.66 50.98 -3.11
C GLY A 15 -14.25 50.38 -3.26
N MET A 16 -13.42 50.32 -2.21
CA MET A 16 -12.02 49.93 -2.44
C MET A 16 -11.47 48.75 -1.60
N THR A 17 -12.27 48.05 -0.82
CA THR A 17 -11.72 47.02 0.10
C THR A 17 -12.07 45.57 -0.28
N ASN A 18 -12.87 45.34 -1.34
CA ASN A 18 -13.34 43.96 -1.64
C ASN A 18 -12.58 43.23 -2.78
N GLN A 19 -11.66 43.90 -3.46
CA GLN A 19 -10.95 43.23 -4.59
C GLN A 19 -9.68 42.49 -4.16
N LEU A 20 -9.12 42.76 -2.99
CA LEU A 20 -7.90 42.11 -2.51
C LEU A 20 -8.13 40.78 -1.78
N LYS A 21 -9.36 40.49 -1.38
CA LYS A 21 -9.65 39.25 -0.61
C LYS A 21 -9.76 37.99 -1.50
N LYS A 22 -10.14 38.16 -2.76
CA LYS A 22 -10.36 37.02 -3.68
C LYS A 22 -9.07 36.29 -4.09
N PRO A 23 -7.95 36.97 -4.43
CA PRO A 23 -6.71 36.25 -4.77
C PRO A 23 -6.07 35.56 -3.57
N ALA A 24 -6.18 36.13 -2.36
CA ALA A 24 -5.64 35.50 -1.15
C ALA A 24 -6.40 34.19 -0.81
N LEU A 25 -7.72 34.17 -0.96
CA LEU A 25 -8.54 32.98 -0.75
C LEU A 25 -8.24 31.87 -1.78
N LEU A 26 -7.99 32.26 -3.04
CA LEU A 26 -7.62 31.32 -4.10
C LEU A 26 -6.24 30.71 -3.85
N LEU A 27 -5.29 31.48 -3.35
CA LEU A 27 -3.95 31.01 -3.03
C LEU A 27 -3.95 30.02 -1.86
N VAL A 28 -4.78 30.25 -0.84
CA VAL A 28 -4.95 29.34 0.30
C VAL A 28 -5.64 28.04 -0.14
N LEU A 29 -6.61 28.09 -1.03
CA LEU A 29 -7.25 26.90 -1.59
C LEU A 29 -6.28 26.09 -2.48
N LEU A 30 -5.45 26.73 -3.28
CA LEU A 30 -4.43 26.03 -4.09
C LEU A 30 -3.35 25.39 -3.20
N SER A 31 -2.92 26.03 -2.14
CA SER A 31 -1.93 25.47 -1.22
C SER A 31 -2.46 24.28 -0.42
N SER A 32 -3.76 24.27 -0.08
CA SER A 32 -4.37 23.12 0.62
C SER A 32 -4.53 21.88 -0.26
N VAL A 33 -4.67 22.02 -1.57
CA VAL A 33 -4.75 20.87 -2.50
C VAL A 33 -3.38 20.19 -2.67
N VAL A 34 -2.28 20.92 -2.63
CA VAL A 34 -0.94 20.35 -2.77
C VAL A 34 -0.53 19.54 -1.53
N VAL A 35 -1.03 19.85 -0.35
CA VAL A 35 -0.72 19.11 0.89
C VAL A 35 -1.47 17.77 0.97
N LEU A 36 -2.58 17.59 0.24
CA LEU A 36 -3.37 16.37 0.24
C LEU A 36 -2.81 15.23 -0.64
N THR A 37 -1.77 15.49 -1.43
CA THR A 37 -1.02 14.44 -2.12
C THR A 37 0.05 13.83 -1.20
N ALA A 38 -0.28 13.57 0.06
CA ALA A 38 0.55 12.77 0.93
C ALA A 38 0.72 11.38 0.30
N CYS A 39 1.90 11.13 -0.25
CA CYS A 39 2.25 9.86 -0.86
C CYS A 39 2.05 8.75 0.17
N SER A 40 0.98 8.00 0.07
CA SER A 40 0.82 6.78 0.85
C SER A 40 1.82 5.75 0.31
N TYR A 41 2.95 5.60 1.00
CA TYR A 41 3.88 4.53 0.68
C TYR A 41 3.24 3.19 1.03
N SER A 42 3.24 2.26 0.09
CA SER A 42 2.90 0.87 0.37
C SER A 42 4.17 0.04 0.41
N THR A 43 4.29 -0.82 1.41
CA THR A 43 5.37 -1.83 1.47
C THR A 43 4.83 -3.14 0.94
N GLU A 44 5.58 -3.77 0.04
CA GLU A 44 5.24 -5.04 -0.58
C GLU A 44 6.21 -6.14 -0.13
N PHE A 45 5.66 -7.30 0.22
CA PHE A 45 6.42 -8.51 0.52
C PHE A 45 6.17 -9.53 -0.60
N VAL A 46 7.26 -10.00 -1.19
CA VAL A 46 7.22 -10.76 -2.45
C VAL A 46 8.04 -12.03 -2.33
N VAL A 47 7.49 -13.17 -2.76
CA VAL A 47 8.22 -14.42 -2.93
C VAL A 47 8.59 -14.55 -4.40
N THR A 48 9.88 -14.71 -4.71
CA THR A 48 10.42 -14.81 -6.07
C THR A 48 10.91 -16.22 -6.34
N ASN A 49 10.44 -16.82 -7.42
CA ASN A 49 10.97 -18.09 -7.93
C ASN A 49 12.12 -17.84 -8.90
N ALA A 50 13.35 -17.97 -8.42
CA ALA A 50 14.56 -17.91 -9.26
C ALA A 50 15.06 -19.29 -9.69
N ALA A 51 14.36 -20.39 -9.34
CA ALA A 51 14.64 -21.72 -9.85
C ALA A 51 14.13 -21.88 -11.30
N ASN A 52 14.62 -22.92 -11.98
CA ASN A 52 14.22 -23.22 -13.37
C ASN A 52 12.91 -24.01 -13.47
N ASN A 53 12.33 -24.41 -12.35
CA ASN A 53 11.11 -25.21 -12.27
C ASN A 53 10.01 -24.46 -11.53
N THR A 54 8.77 -24.84 -11.77
CA THR A 54 7.64 -24.38 -10.98
C THR A 54 7.80 -24.81 -9.52
N ILE A 55 7.50 -23.91 -8.61
CA ILE A 55 7.48 -24.15 -7.16
C ILE A 55 6.06 -24.01 -6.62
N GLU A 56 5.80 -24.62 -5.47
CA GLU A 56 4.59 -24.41 -4.72
C GLU A 56 4.90 -23.51 -3.51
N VAL A 57 4.17 -22.43 -3.39
CA VAL A 57 4.24 -21.50 -2.25
C VAL A 57 2.97 -21.65 -1.44
N ARG A 58 3.10 -22.11 -0.20
CA ARG A 58 2.02 -22.17 0.79
C ARG A 58 2.25 -21.11 1.84
N TYR A 59 1.27 -20.28 2.13
CA TYR A 59 1.37 -19.34 3.24
C TYR A 59 0.07 -19.27 4.02
N ARG A 60 0.24 -19.19 5.34
CA ARG A 60 -0.88 -19.09 6.30
C ARG A 60 -0.97 -17.67 6.83
N LEU A 61 -2.18 -17.14 6.84
CA LEU A 61 -2.46 -15.82 7.41
C LEU A 61 -2.79 -15.93 8.90
N LYS A 62 -2.25 -15.03 9.71
CA LYS A 62 -2.59 -14.90 11.13
C LYS A 62 -4.09 -14.68 11.32
N LYS A 63 -4.64 -15.22 12.39
CA LYS A 63 -6.01 -14.91 12.79
C LYS A 63 -6.10 -13.44 13.22
N PRO A 64 -7.17 -12.70 12.85
CA PRO A 64 -7.36 -11.36 13.34
C PRO A 64 -7.44 -11.37 14.87
N THR A 65 -6.69 -10.51 15.53
CA THR A 65 -6.66 -10.42 17.00
C THR A 65 -7.95 -9.81 17.56
N ASN A 66 -8.68 -9.02 16.75
CA ASN A 66 -9.94 -8.41 17.11
C ASN A 66 -11.06 -8.97 16.23
N SER A 67 -12.11 -9.50 16.85
CA SER A 67 -13.31 -10.00 16.18
C SER A 67 -14.09 -8.95 15.38
N LEU A 68 -13.79 -7.65 15.59
CA LEU A 68 -14.37 -6.52 14.86
C LEU A 68 -13.56 -6.11 13.61
N ALA A 69 -12.33 -6.61 13.45
CA ALA A 69 -11.59 -6.39 12.22
C ALA A 69 -12.24 -7.28 11.13
N PRO A 70 -12.68 -6.71 10.00
CA PRO A 70 -13.13 -7.54 8.89
C PRO A 70 -12.01 -8.53 8.58
N SER A 71 -12.33 -9.83 8.56
CA SER A 71 -11.39 -10.87 8.15
C SER A 71 -10.97 -10.50 6.73
N ARG A 72 -9.77 -9.90 6.59
CA ARG A 72 -9.24 -9.64 5.26
C ARG A 72 -9.02 -11.00 4.64
N LEU A 73 -9.94 -11.38 3.77
CA LEU A 73 -9.67 -12.44 2.81
C LEU A 73 -8.44 -11.99 2.04
N PRO A 74 -7.51 -12.89 1.72
CA PRO A 74 -6.39 -12.53 0.88
C PRO A 74 -6.95 -11.88 -0.38
N GLU A 75 -6.44 -10.72 -0.74
CA GLU A 75 -6.65 -10.19 -2.07
C GLU A 75 -6.25 -11.29 -3.06
N VAL A 76 -6.92 -11.35 -4.20
CA VAL A 76 -6.55 -12.31 -5.25
C VAL A 76 -5.04 -12.21 -5.44
N PRO A 77 -4.28 -13.31 -5.25
CA PRO A 77 -2.85 -13.27 -5.37
C PRO A 77 -2.44 -12.70 -6.71
N SER A 78 -1.42 -11.89 -6.72
CA SER A 78 -0.95 -11.23 -7.93
C SER A 78 0.52 -11.48 -8.15
N VAL A 79 0.90 -11.58 -9.43
CA VAL A 79 2.26 -11.92 -9.86
C VAL A 79 2.83 -10.87 -10.82
N LYS A 80 4.15 -10.75 -10.81
CA LYS A 80 4.97 -10.06 -11.81
C LYS A 80 6.13 -10.95 -12.23
N LEU A 81 6.80 -10.62 -13.33
CA LEU A 81 8.13 -11.18 -13.57
C LEU A 81 9.14 -10.56 -12.58
N ALA A 82 10.13 -11.35 -12.17
CA ALA A 82 11.18 -10.86 -11.27
C ALA A 82 11.96 -9.68 -11.87
N SER A 83 12.12 -9.63 -13.19
CA SER A 83 12.71 -8.52 -13.94
C SER A 83 11.85 -7.25 -14.00
N GLU A 84 10.59 -7.32 -13.57
CA GLU A 84 9.64 -6.20 -13.58
C GLU A 84 9.44 -5.59 -12.19
N LEU A 85 10.09 -6.12 -11.13
CA LEU A 85 9.82 -5.72 -9.75
C LEU A 85 10.17 -4.27 -9.44
N ASP A 86 11.19 -3.73 -10.08
CA ASP A 86 11.65 -2.33 -9.97
C ASP A 86 10.89 -1.37 -10.92
N GLN A 87 10.03 -1.92 -11.77
CA GLN A 87 9.27 -1.17 -12.76
C GLN A 87 7.86 -0.86 -12.26
N GLN A 88 7.29 0.25 -12.73
CA GLN A 88 5.90 0.64 -12.41
C GLN A 88 4.87 -0.15 -13.25
N ILE A 89 5.15 -1.41 -13.54
CA ILE A 89 4.22 -2.31 -14.22
C ILE A 89 3.17 -2.80 -13.22
N PRO A 90 1.88 -2.83 -13.58
CA PRO A 90 0.83 -3.34 -12.69
C PRO A 90 1.02 -4.82 -12.35
N TRP A 91 0.69 -5.19 -11.12
CA TRP A 91 0.57 -6.59 -10.73
C TRP A 91 -0.55 -7.27 -11.52
N ARG A 92 -0.29 -8.47 -12.01
CA ARG A 92 -1.26 -9.28 -12.75
C ARG A 92 -1.97 -10.25 -11.79
N PRO A 93 -3.30 -10.35 -11.82
CA PRO A 93 -4.00 -11.33 -11.01
C PRO A 93 -3.59 -12.75 -11.43
N LEU A 94 -3.40 -13.62 -10.44
CA LEU A 94 -3.09 -15.01 -10.68
C LEU A 94 -4.33 -15.75 -11.20
N PRO A 95 -4.21 -16.61 -12.25
CA PRO A 95 -5.31 -17.46 -12.69
C PRO A 95 -5.82 -18.37 -11.57
N ALA A 96 -7.14 -18.57 -11.48
CA ALA A 96 -7.76 -19.39 -10.44
C ALA A 96 -7.25 -20.84 -10.44
N SER A 97 -6.78 -21.37 -11.57
CA SER A 97 -6.19 -22.71 -11.67
C SER A 97 -4.84 -22.87 -10.95
N ARG A 98 -4.21 -21.75 -10.58
CA ARG A 98 -2.89 -21.73 -9.94
C ARG A 98 -2.94 -21.28 -8.48
N PHE A 99 -4.14 -21.08 -7.95
CA PHE A 99 -4.35 -20.56 -6.61
C PHE A 99 -5.52 -21.29 -5.94
N THR A 100 -5.33 -21.68 -4.68
CA THR A 100 -6.39 -22.12 -3.79
C THR A 100 -6.26 -21.39 -2.45
N PHE A 101 -7.39 -21.12 -1.83
CA PHE A 101 -7.45 -20.56 -0.48
C PHE A 101 -8.49 -21.31 0.35
N ASP A 102 -8.06 -21.80 1.49
CA ASP A 102 -8.94 -22.39 2.51
C ASP A 102 -9.23 -21.33 3.60
N PRO A 103 -10.47 -20.84 3.72
CA PRO A 103 -10.82 -19.83 4.69
C PRO A 103 -10.78 -20.33 6.13
N ASP A 104 -10.99 -21.63 6.39
CA ASP A 104 -11.02 -22.19 7.72
C ASP A 104 -9.61 -22.29 8.32
N THR A 105 -8.66 -22.77 7.55
CA THR A 105 -7.25 -22.85 7.94
C THR A 105 -6.46 -21.58 7.58
N ARG A 106 -7.06 -20.68 6.79
CA ARG A 106 -6.44 -19.46 6.26
C ARG A 106 -5.17 -19.73 5.45
N LEU A 107 -5.11 -20.87 4.82
CA LEU A 107 -4.01 -21.36 4.02
C LEU A 107 -4.22 -21.00 2.55
N ALA A 108 -3.27 -20.28 1.98
CA ALA A 108 -3.17 -20.04 0.55
C ALA A 108 -2.12 -20.99 -0.05
N VAL A 109 -2.43 -21.57 -1.20
CA VAL A 109 -1.50 -22.40 -1.98
C VAL A 109 -1.41 -21.82 -3.38
N VAL A 110 -0.19 -21.54 -3.83
CA VAL A 110 0.09 -20.90 -5.11
C VAL A 110 1.15 -21.68 -5.86
N SER A 111 0.86 -21.96 -7.14
CA SER A 111 1.86 -22.48 -8.08
C SER A 111 2.56 -21.32 -8.79
N LEU A 112 3.87 -21.15 -8.58
CA LEU A 112 4.68 -20.03 -9.06
C LEU A 112 5.68 -20.51 -10.12
N MET A 113 5.56 -20.00 -11.34
CA MET A 113 6.42 -20.39 -12.47
C MET A 113 7.83 -19.81 -12.35
N PRO A 114 8.82 -20.37 -13.06
CA PRO A 114 10.16 -19.79 -13.11
C PRO A 114 10.16 -18.32 -13.49
N GLY A 115 10.95 -17.52 -12.80
CA GLY A 115 11.07 -16.09 -13.03
C GLY A 115 9.88 -15.23 -12.59
N GLU A 116 8.84 -15.85 -11.98
CA GLU A 116 7.73 -15.08 -11.41
C GLU A 116 7.97 -14.70 -9.95
N SER A 117 7.34 -13.60 -9.57
CA SER A 117 7.29 -13.07 -8.21
C SER A 117 5.85 -12.94 -7.76
N LEU A 118 5.53 -13.52 -6.61
CA LEU A 118 4.21 -13.51 -5.98
C LEU A 118 4.16 -12.44 -4.89
N ARG A 119 3.23 -11.50 -4.95
CA ARG A 119 2.95 -10.59 -3.84
C ARG A 119 2.11 -11.31 -2.78
N VAL A 120 2.72 -11.59 -1.65
CA VAL A 120 2.08 -12.28 -0.52
C VAL A 120 1.45 -11.32 0.48
N GLU A 121 1.95 -10.09 0.55
CA GLU A 121 1.41 -9.04 1.41
C GLU A 121 1.68 -7.65 0.83
N GLN A 122 0.71 -6.76 0.93
CA GLN A 122 0.84 -5.34 0.67
C GLN A 122 0.34 -4.55 1.87
N ARG A 123 1.14 -3.58 2.33
CA ARG A 123 0.78 -2.69 3.44
C ARG A 123 0.79 -1.26 2.99
N LYS A 124 -0.27 -0.56 3.34
CA LYS A 124 -0.25 0.90 3.33
C LYS A 124 0.39 1.35 4.64
N LEU A 125 1.50 2.02 4.55
CA LEU A 125 2.14 2.63 5.71
C LEU A 125 1.27 3.80 6.16
N GLY A 126 0.69 3.70 7.36
CA GLY A 126 0.10 4.84 8.05
C GLY A 126 1.20 5.83 8.43
N GLU A 127 0.81 7.07 8.69
CA GLU A 127 1.68 8.16 9.18
C GLU A 127 2.17 7.87 10.61
N GLY A 128 3.12 6.96 10.78
CA GLY A 128 3.72 6.62 12.06
C GLY A 128 5.21 6.33 11.93
N PRO A 129 5.98 6.39 13.02
CA PRO A 129 7.40 6.04 12.99
C PRO A 129 7.56 4.61 12.48
N GLN A 130 8.36 4.47 11.44
CA GLN A 130 8.65 3.21 10.76
C GLN A 130 9.75 2.46 11.50
N ASP A 131 9.52 2.08 12.75
CA ASP A 131 10.44 1.20 13.44
C ASP A 131 10.18 -0.28 13.05
N ASP A 132 11.24 -1.06 13.07
CA ASP A 132 11.20 -2.49 12.73
C ASP A 132 10.21 -3.26 13.63
N ALA A 133 9.98 -2.81 14.86
CA ALA A 133 9.07 -3.41 15.81
C ALA A 133 7.59 -3.25 15.38
N HIS A 134 7.20 -2.07 14.87
CA HIS A 134 5.85 -1.84 14.34
C HIS A 134 5.60 -2.65 13.06
N GLN A 135 6.63 -2.80 12.22
CA GLN A 135 6.55 -3.63 11.03
C GLN A 135 6.40 -5.11 11.37
N ALA A 136 7.10 -5.58 12.43
CA ALA A 136 7.00 -6.96 12.89
C ALA A 136 5.62 -7.31 13.47
N ALA A 137 5.06 -6.44 14.30
CA ALA A 137 3.77 -6.66 14.96
C ALA A 137 2.62 -6.81 13.97
N ASN A 138 2.72 -6.15 12.82
CA ASN A 138 1.66 -6.09 11.82
C ASN A 138 1.82 -7.08 10.66
N PHE A 139 2.92 -7.86 10.59
CA PHE A 139 3.10 -8.86 9.52
C PHE A 139 2.01 -9.93 9.61
N SER A 140 1.18 -10.03 8.55
CA SER A 140 -0.04 -10.85 8.58
C SER A 140 0.20 -12.32 8.28
N ILE A 141 1.40 -12.68 7.82
CA ILE A 141 1.74 -14.06 7.51
C ILE A 141 2.30 -14.75 8.76
N GLU A 142 1.72 -15.88 9.10
CA GLU A 142 2.14 -16.75 10.22
C GLU A 142 3.20 -17.74 9.79
N GLU A 143 3.05 -18.29 8.59
CA GLU A 143 3.89 -19.36 8.07
C GLU A 143 4.04 -19.22 6.55
N ILE A 144 5.23 -19.51 6.03
CA ILE A 144 5.49 -19.70 4.60
C ILE A 144 6.22 -21.03 4.43
N ASN A 145 5.70 -21.86 3.53
CA ASN A 145 6.36 -23.07 3.08
C ASN A 145 6.51 -23.02 1.57
N ILE A 146 7.73 -23.22 1.08
CA ILE A 146 8.05 -23.25 -0.34
C ILE A 146 8.58 -24.63 -0.66
N THR A 147 7.90 -25.36 -1.53
CA THR A 147 8.30 -26.67 -2.01
C THR A 147 8.78 -26.57 -3.45
N GLY A 148 9.98 -27.06 -3.72
CA GLY A 148 10.58 -27.00 -5.05
C GLY A 148 11.70 -28.00 -5.25
N PRO A 149 12.34 -28.00 -6.43
CA PRO A 149 13.31 -29.01 -6.82
C PRO A 149 14.58 -29.01 -5.95
N ASN A 150 14.89 -27.89 -5.32
CA ASN A 150 16.10 -27.70 -4.51
C ASN A 150 15.85 -27.86 -3.01
N GLY A 151 14.70 -28.44 -2.64
CA GLY A 151 14.27 -28.71 -1.27
C GLY A 151 13.17 -27.81 -0.77
N ASP A 152 12.73 -28.08 0.44
CA ASP A 152 11.66 -27.35 1.09
C ASP A 152 12.22 -26.26 2.00
N VAL A 153 11.57 -25.10 1.99
CA VAL A 153 11.86 -23.97 2.89
C VAL A 153 10.64 -23.73 3.76
N MET A 154 10.77 -23.89 5.08
CA MET A 154 9.71 -23.61 6.04
C MET A 154 10.14 -22.47 6.95
N LEU A 155 9.34 -21.41 7.01
CA LEU A 155 9.58 -20.19 7.77
C LEU A 155 8.34 -19.86 8.59
N GLN A 156 8.50 -19.55 9.87
CA GLN A 156 7.39 -19.28 10.79
C GLN A 156 7.59 -17.97 11.57
N GLY A 157 6.49 -17.29 11.84
CA GLY A 157 6.44 -16.12 12.71
C GLY A 157 7.43 -15.03 12.30
N GLU A 158 8.27 -14.62 13.23
CA GLU A 158 9.26 -13.56 12.99
C GLU A 158 10.36 -13.99 11.99
N GLN A 159 10.69 -15.28 11.96
CA GLN A 159 11.66 -15.80 10.99
C GLN A 159 11.14 -15.63 9.56
N ALA A 160 9.85 -15.87 9.32
CA ALA A 160 9.25 -15.62 8.00
C ALA A 160 9.46 -14.17 7.57
N ARG A 161 9.18 -13.20 8.46
CA ARG A 161 9.39 -11.79 8.18
C ARG A 161 10.86 -11.44 7.91
N LYS A 162 11.77 -11.89 8.76
CA LYS A 162 13.22 -11.61 8.66
C LYS A 162 13.87 -12.20 7.41
N SER A 163 13.26 -13.21 6.82
CA SER A 163 13.76 -13.83 5.60
C SER A 163 13.48 -13.00 4.34
N PHE A 164 12.62 -11.99 4.43
CA PHE A 164 12.44 -11.03 3.35
C PHE A 164 13.52 -9.97 3.40
N VAL A 165 14.35 -9.94 2.35
CA VAL A 165 15.46 -8.99 2.21
C VAL A 165 14.98 -7.73 1.49
N PRO A 166 15.31 -6.51 1.97
CA PRO A 166 14.93 -5.28 1.30
C PRO A 166 15.65 -5.16 -0.06
N VAL A 167 14.87 -4.92 -1.11
CA VAL A 167 15.36 -4.59 -2.46
C VAL A 167 15.28 -3.08 -2.70
N SER A 168 14.24 -2.44 -2.14
CA SER A 168 14.06 -1.00 -2.14
C SER A 168 13.38 -0.54 -0.85
N LYS A 169 13.09 0.77 -0.72
CA LYS A 169 12.38 1.33 0.44
C LYS A 169 10.99 0.72 0.68
N SER A 170 10.37 0.18 -0.38
CA SER A 170 9.00 -0.33 -0.34
C SER A 170 8.86 -1.78 -0.79
N LEU A 171 9.95 -2.45 -1.14
CA LEU A 171 9.92 -3.81 -1.66
C LEU A 171 10.88 -4.71 -0.87
N TYR A 172 10.32 -5.80 -0.34
CA TYR A 172 11.05 -6.86 0.35
C TYR A 172 10.83 -8.18 -0.38
N THR A 173 11.91 -8.94 -0.62
CA THR A 173 11.81 -10.21 -1.35
C THR A 173 12.40 -11.38 -0.59
N LEU A 174 11.71 -12.52 -0.67
CA LEU A 174 12.19 -13.84 -0.30
C LEU A 174 12.42 -14.62 -1.60
N THR A 175 13.66 -14.95 -1.91
CA THR A 175 14.03 -15.61 -3.18
C THR A 175 14.31 -17.08 -2.97
N TYR A 176 13.57 -17.93 -3.66
CA TYR A 176 13.83 -19.37 -3.79
C TYR A 176 14.71 -19.62 -5.03
N ARG A 177 15.79 -20.37 -4.85
CA ARG A 177 16.79 -20.66 -5.90
C ARG A 177 16.99 -22.14 -6.09
#